data_e6cb962c2cf39b1b9f58eac10228d60e
#
_entry.id   e6cb962c2cf39b1b9f58eac10228d60e
#
_cell.length_a   1.000
_cell.length_b   1.000
_cell.length_c   1.000
_cell.angle_alpha   90.00
_cell.angle_beta   90.00
_cell.angle_gamma   90.00
#
_symmetry.space_group_name_H-M   'P 1'
#
loop_
_entity.id
_entity.type
_entity.pdbx_description
1 polymer ?
#
loop_
_entity_poly.entity_id
_entity_poly.type
_entity_poly.pdbx_seq_one_letter_code
_entity_poly.pdbx_strand_id
1 'polypeptide(L)'
;MGAVSVPDRSGRLREWDLRMQIASPLLPSLIALGVLTGAADVVAQTTTTRTQFAAVSDFNCTITPLRIIELSSSIDGVIKSVATNPGDKVAQGDVIAYLDDTMALQDLRLAELRATSTAVLDGAKLRRDGLRDRVARLERAFTRKAVSISDLEAARLEYQVAISDVTQEEDRLALAQAELARAQAYMSRLVLRSPASGVIGEDLIDPGESVSKQHVATIYVNQPLRVEAFVPAARIASIISQSSPQIVVNGNIDAPVAVSLDYAAPVADLASNTISVFYKLDAPDVLPGSKCVIQNGGS
;
A
#
# COMPACT_ATOMS: atom_id res chain seq x y z
N MET A 1 -45.10 -2.81 -27.44
CA MET A 1 -45.13 -3.86 -28.49
C MET A 1 -43.83 -3.78 -29.25
N GLY A 2 -43.00 -4.81 -29.20
CA GLY A 2 -41.69 -4.88 -29.85
C GLY A 2 -40.77 -5.81 -29.12
N ALA A 3 -41.04 -7.11 -29.20
CA ALA A 3 -40.17 -8.17 -28.67
C ALA A 3 -38.97 -8.33 -29.61
N VAL A 4 -37.76 -8.34 -29.07
CA VAL A 4 -36.53 -8.76 -29.75
C VAL A 4 -36.07 -10.07 -29.11
N SER A 5 -36.11 -11.11 -29.95
CA SER A 5 -35.73 -12.48 -29.67
C SER A 5 -34.22 -12.66 -29.57
N VAL A 6 -33.80 -13.44 -28.58
CA VAL A 6 -32.44 -13.97 -28.38
C VAL A 6 -32.32 -15.28 -29.19
N PRO A 7 -31.25 -15.52 -29.97
CA PRO A 7 -31.00 -16.83 -30.57
C PRO A 7 -30.22 -17.74 -29.64
N ASP A 8 -30.78 -18.88 -29.37
CA ASP A 8 -30.21 -20.11 -28.85
C ASP A 8 -29.11 -20.65 -29.78
N ARG A 9 -27.96 -21.01 -29.25
CA ARG A 9 -26.97 -21.88 -29.93
C ARG A 9 -26.57 -23.01 -29.00
N SER A 10 -27.34 -24.10 -29.15
CA SER A 10 -26.95 -25.45 -28.75
C SER A 10 -25.74 -25.93 -29.54
N GLY A 11 -24.68 -26.25 -28.84
CA GLY A 11 -23.44 -26.85 -29.36
C GLY A 11 -22.98 -28.06 -28.53
N ARG A 12 -23.53 -29.20 -28.86
CA ARG A 12 -23.02 -30.60 -28.77
C ARG A 12 -21.83 -30.89 -27.89
N LEU A 13 -22.10 -31.66 -26.86
CA LEU A 13 -21.18 -32.54 -26.13
C LEU A 13 -20.62 -33.60 -27.07
N ARG A 14 -19.32 -33.82 -27.10
CA ARG A 14 -18.67 -34.99 -27.69
C ARG A 14 -18.32 -35.97 -26.57
N GLU A 15 -19.03 -37.07 -26.56
CA GLU A 15 -18.67 -38.29 -25.86
C GLU A 15 -17.36 -38.85 -26.43
N TRP A 16 -16.41 -39.17 -25.56
CA TRP A 16 -15.28 -40.04 -25.90
C TRP A 16 -15.49 -41.40 -25.26
N ASP A 17 -15.79 -42.37 -26.11
CA ASP A 17 -15.93 -43.78 -25.80
C ASP A 17 -14.63 -44.38 -25.26
N LEU A 18 -14.75 -45.00 -24.11
CA LEU A 18 -13.75 -45.83 -23.48
C LEU A 18 -13.91 -47.27 -24.00
N ARG A 19 -13.06 -47.70 -24.91
CA ARG A 19 -13.00 -49.15 -25.23
C ARG A 19 -11.88 -49.82 -24.47
N MET A 20 -12.33 -50.61 -23.52
CA MET A 20 -11.61 -51.65 -22.80
C MET A 20 -11.29 -52.78 -23.78
N GLN A 21 -10.04 -53.22 -23.88
CA GLN A 21 -9.72 -54.49 -24.52
C GLN A 21 -8.79 -55.31 -23.62
N ILE A 22 -9.40 -56.33 -23.07
CA ILE A 22 -8.80 -57.45 -22.28
C ILE A 22 -8.29 -58.45 -23.29
N ALA A 23 -7.03 -58.90 -23.14
CA ALA A 23 -6.58 -60.16 -23.70
C ALA A 23 -5.40 -60.72 -22.90
N SER A 24 -5.65 -61.75 -22.13
CA SER A 24 -4.65 -62.73 -21.73
C SER A 24 -4.52 -63.79 -22.84
N PRO A 25 -3.39 -64.51 -22.98
CA PRO A 25 -3.42 -65.90 -22.61
C PRO A 25 -2.12 -66.52 -22.01
N LEU A 26 -2.31 -67.41 -21.06
CA LEU A 26 -1.84 -68.79 -20.91
C LEU A 26 -0.35 -69.15 -21.07
N LEU A 27 0.12 -69.78 -19.99
CA LEU A 27 1.26 -70.68 -19.76
C LEU A 27 1.50 -71.73 -20.86
N PRO A 28 2.72 -72.42 -20.90
CA PRO A 28 2.95 -73.56 -20.05
C PRO A 28 4.38 -73.77 -19.50
N SER A 29 4.38 -74.61 -18.48
CA SER A 29 5.44 -75.31 -17.80
C SER A 29 6.53 -75.95 -18.66
N LEU A 30 7.78 -76.00 -18.14
CA LEU A 30 8.67 -77.16 -18.34
C LEU A 30 9.65 -77.24 -17.17
N ILE A 31 9.64 -78.44 -16.60
CA ILE A 31 10.48 -79.02 -15.56
C ILE A 31 11.84 -79.40 -16.16
N ALA A 32 12.93 -79.11 -15.49
CA ALA A 32 14.16 -79.87 -15.65
C ALA A 32 14.97 -79.84 -14.35
N LEU A 33 15.16 -81.02 -13.89
CA LEU A 33 15.93 -81.58 -12.79
C LEU A 33 17.44 -81.51 -13.04
N GLY A 34 18.26 -81.25 -12.00
CA GLY A 34 19.63 -81.77 -12.07
C GLY A 34 20.69 -81.01 -11.30
N VAL A 35 21.11 -81.66 -10.24
CA VAL A 35 22.48 -81.86 -9.74
C VAL A 35 23.09 -80.88 -8.76
N LEU A 36 23.25 -81.40 -7.55
CA LEU A 36 24.14 -80.97 -6.46
C LEU A 36 25.62 -80.97 -6.88
N THR A 37 26.35 -79.95 -6.49
CA THR A 37 27.72 -80.09 -5.96
C THR A 37 28.19 -78.80 -5.23
N GLY A 38 28.66 -79.05 -4.01
CA GLY A 38 29.89 -78.47 -3.50
C GLY A 38 29.86 -77.06 -2.86
N ALA A 39 29.99 -77.12 -1.56
CA ALA A 39 30.23 -76.04 -0.63
C ALA A 39 31.45 -75.17 -0.95
N ALA A 40 31.32 -73.87 -0.79
CA ALA A 40 32.35 -73.01 -0.24
C ALA A 40 31.69 -71.76 0.36
N ASP A 41 31.67 -71.68 1.68
CA ASP A 41 31.29 -70.46 2.42
C ASP A 41 32.26 -69.36 2.12
N VAL A 42 31.85 -68.44 1.30
CA VAL A 42 32.47 -67.08 1.21
C VAL A 42 31.51 -66.14 1.87
N VAL A 43 31.75 -65.84 3.16
CA VAL A 43 31.11 -64.76 3.87
C VAL A 43 31.59 -63.47 3.24
N ALA A 44 30.88 -63.00 2.23
CA ALA A 44 31.00 -61.64 1.70
C ALA A 44 30.38 -60.68 2.75
N GLN A 45 31.23 -60.11 3.58
CA GLN A 45 30.87 -58.95 4.38
C GLN A 45 30.55 -57.77 3.42
N THR A 46 29.28 -57.67 3.01
CA THR A 46 28.74 -56.49 2.40
C THR A 46 28.75 -55.39 3.47
N THR A 47 29.82 -54.64 3.52
CA THR A 47 29.88 -53.34 4.18
C THR A 47 28.91 -52.43 3.44
N THR A 48 27.65 -52.46 3.89
CA THR A 48 26.67 -51.44 3.45
C THR A 48 27.15 -50.12 4.00
N THR A 49 27.93 -49.39 3.20
CA THR A 49 28.17 -47.98 3.43
C THR A 49 26.83 -47.33 3.32
N ARG A 50 26.14 -47.24 4.45
CA ARG A 50 24.94 -46.41 4.60
C ARG A 50 25.42 -45.00 4.47
N THR A 51 25.44 -44.47 3.25
CA THR A 51 25.56 -43.06 3.02
C THR A 51 24.40 -42.45 3.79
N GLN A 52 24.69 -41.95 5.00
CA GLN A 52 23.80 -41.08 5.72
C GLN A 52 23.70 -39.83 4.85
N PHE A 53 22.72 -39.82 3.95
CA PHE A 53 22.19 -38.55 3.51
C PHE A 53 21.68 -37.89 4.79
N ALA A 54 22.49 -37.01 5.34
CA ALA A 54 21.99 -36.03 6.29
C ALA A 54 20.75 -35.46 5.62
N ALA A 55 19.58 -35.70 6.14
CA ALA A 55 18.36 -35.15 5.68
C ALA A 55 18.49 -33.64 5.96
N VAL A 56 19.09 -32.90 5.03
CA VAL A 56 19.00 -31.45 4.96
C VAL A 56 17.51 -31.21 4.77
N SER A 57 16.83 -30.94 5.85
CA SER A 57 15.40 -30.66 5.84
C SER A 57 15.23 -29.23 5.35
N ASP A 58 15.42 -29.08 4.03
CA ASP A 58 15.20 -27.82 3.33
C ASP A 58 13.70 -27.57 3.22
N PHE A 59 13.28 -26.39 3.55
CA PHE A 59 11.88 -25.99 3.44
C PHE A 59 11.70 -25.08 2.25
N ASN A 60 10.69 -25.38 1.45
CA ASN A 60 10.32 -24.53 0.33
C ASN A 60 9.91 -23.15 0.83
N CYS A 61 10.35 -22.13 0.11
CA CYS A 61 9.95 -20.76 0.34
C CYS A 61 9.64 -20.03 -0.97
N THR A 62 8.93 -18.94 -0.85
CA THR A 62 8.63 -18.02 -1.94
C THR A 62 9.10 -16.61 -1.58
N ILE A 63 9.60 -15.89 -2.58
CA ILE A 63 10.05 -14.51 -2.43
C ILE A 63 8.98 -13.61 -3.04
N THR A 64 8.47 -12.69 -2.23
CA THR A 64 7.43 -11.75 -2.62
C THR A 64 7.84 -10.32 -2.29
N PRO A 65 7.21 -9.31 -2.90
CA PRO A 65 7.35 -7.94 -2.41
C PRO A 65 7.02 -7.87 -0.92
N LEU A 66 7.69 -7.00 -0.18
CA LEU A 66 7.37 -6.76 1.23
C LEU A 66 5.92 -6.30 1.38
N ARG A 67 5.47 -5.44 0.48
CA ARG A 67 4.09 -4.96 0.38
C ARG A 67 3.74 -4.69 -1.07
N ILE A 68 2.47 -4.88 -1.39
CA ILE A 68 1.84 -4.43 -2.62
C ILE A 68 0.87 -3.32 -2.21
N ILE A 69 1.01 -2.14 -2.79
CA ILE A 69 0.20 -0.98 -2.46
C ILE A 69 -0.62 -0.61 -3.70
N GLU A 70 -1.92 -0.71 -3.57
CA GLU A 70 -2.87 -0.25 -4.57
C GLU A 70 -3.17 1.23 -4.33
N LEU A 71 -2.55 2.11 -5.13
CA LEU A 71 -2.79 3.54 -5.07
C LEU A 71 -4.13 3.85 -5.71
N SER A 72 -5.01 4.50 -4.96
CA SER A 72 -6.33 4.95 -5.43
C SER A 72 -6.48 6.45 -5.24
N SER A 73 -7.28 7.10 -6.10
CA SER A 73 -7.65 8.49 -5.91
C SER A 73 -8.62 8.63 -4.74
N SER A 74 -8.41 9.63 -3.88
CA SER A 74 -9.34 9.97 -2.79
C SER A 74 -10.47 10.90 -3.22
N ILE A 75 -10.39 11.44 -4.44
CA ILE A 75 -11.37 12.37 -5.03
C ILE A 75 -11.67 11.95 -6.46
N ASP A 76 -12.84 12.37 -6.93
CA ASP A 76 -13.26 12.15 -8.31
C ASP A 76 -12.61 13.19 -9.23
N GLY A 77 -12.23 12.78 -10.43
CA GLY A 77 -11.61 13.67 -11.41
C GLY A 77 -11.19 12.95 -12.69
N VAL A 78 -10.55 13.67 -13.59
CA VAL A 78 -9.96 13.14 -14.83
C VAL A 78 -8.44 13.24 -14.70
N ILE A 79 -7.72 12.20 -15.12
CA ILE A 79 -6.25 12.22 -15.15
C ILE A 79 -5.79 13.19 -16.25
N LYS A 80 -5.11 14.24 -15.84
CA LYS A 80 -4.51 15.24 -16.73
C LYS A 80 -3.22 14.74 -17.35
N SER A 81 -2.37 14.14 -16.54
CA SER A 81 -1.09 13.57 -16.96
C SER A 81 -0.57 12.56 -15.96
N VAL A 82 0.24 11.63 -16.44
CA VAL A 82 0.96 10.63 -15.65
C VAL A 82 2.44 10.96 -15.70
N ALA A 83 3.11 10.95 -14.57
CA ALA A 83 4.51 11.37 -14.42
C ALA A 83 5.51 10.21 -14.42
N THR A 84 5.02 8.97 -14.35
CA THR A 84 5.83 7.74 -14.25
C THR A 84 5.39 6.74 -15.30
N ASN A 85 6.22 5.71 -15.54
CA ASN A 85 5.90 4.60 -16.42
C ASN A 85 5.91 3.29 -15.65
N PRO A 86 5.23 2.23 -16.14
CA PRO A 86 5.39 0.90 -15.59
C PRO A 86 6.87 0.48 -15.54
N GLY A 87 7.28 -0.09 -14.41
CA GLY A 87 8.66 -0.48 -14.16
C GLY A 87 9.56 0.61 -13.56
N ASP A 88 9.13 1.86 -13.50
CA ASP A 88 9.91 2.94 -12.90
C ASP A 88 10.06 2.75 -11.38
N LYS A 89 11.24 3.10 -10.87
CA LYS A 89 11.50 3.19 -9.42
C LYS A 89 11.05 4.54 -8.91
N VAL A 90 10.25 4.54 -7.86
CA VAL A 90 9.74 5.75 -7.21
C VAL A 90 10.13 5.78 -5.74
N ALA A 91 10.39 6.96 -5.22
CA ALA A 91 10.55 7.22 -3.80
C ALA A 91 9.20 7.59 -3.16
N GLN A 92 9.11 7.46 -1.84
CA GLN A 92 7.97 7.97 -1.09
C GLN A 92 7.81 9.49 -1.32
N GLY A 93 6.62 9.92 -1.74
CA GLY A 93 6.28 11.31 -2.04
C GLY A 93 6.43 11.69 -3.51
N ASP A 94 7.05 10.86 -4.36
CA ASP A 94 7.14 11.12 -5.80
C ASP A 94 5.76 11.18 -6.44
N VAL A 95 5.63 12.02 -7.44
CA VAL A 95 4.37 12.22 -8.14
C VAL A 95 4.17 11.09 -9.14
N ILE A 96 3.01 10.45 -9.08
CA ILE A 96 2.59 9.39 -10.00
C ILE A 96 1.71 9.97 -11.11
N ALA A 97 0.70 10.76 -10.74
CA ALA A 97 -0.23 11.36 -11.69
C ALA A 97 -0.79 12.69 -11.19
N TYR A 98 -1.26 13.49 -12.11
CA TYR A 98 -1.98 14.74 -11.85
C TYR A 98 -3.42 14.60 -12.34
N LEU A 99 -4.37 14.99 -11.52
CA LEU A 99 -5.76 15.19 -11.94
C LEU A 99 -5.92 16.58 -12.58
N ASP A 100 -7.02 16.79 -13.29
CA ASP A 100 -7.37 18.10 -13.81
C ASP A 100 -7.62 19.08 -12.66
N ASP A 101 -6.81 20.12 -12.62
CA ASP A 101 -6.75 21.14 -11.59
C ASP A 101 -7.33 22.49 -12.06
N THR A 102 -7.87 22.57 -13.27
CA THR A 102 -8.26 23.82 -13.92
C THR A 102 -9.23 24.63 -13.06
N MET A 103 -10.31 24.01 -12.56
CA MET A 103 -11.28 24.70 -11.71
C MET A 103 -10.75 24.94 -10.31
N ALA A 104 -10.08 23.95 -9.74
CA ALA A 104 -9.51 24.05 -8.40
C ALA A 104 -8.47 25.19 -8.27
N LEU A 105 -7.69 25.43 -9.33
CA LEU A 105 -6.74 26.54 -9.38
C LEU A 105 -7.45 27.91 -9.33
N GLN A 106 -8.60 28.05 -10.01
CA GLN A 106 -9.38 29.28 -9.95
C GLN A 106 -10.02 29.49 -8.57
N ASP A 107 -10.53 28.42 -7.96
CA ASP A 107 -11.08 28.46 -6.61
C ASP A 107 -10.01 28.83 -5.57
N LEU A 108 -8.82 28.24 -5.70
CA LEU A 108 -7.66 28.60 -4.86
C LEU A 108 -7.33 30.09 -4.97
N ARG A 109 -7.22 30.59 -6.20
CA ARG A 109 -6.89 32.01 -6.45
C ARG A 109 -7.95 32.96 -5.87
N LEU A 110 -9.25 32.59 -5.99
CA LEU A 110 -10.33 33.37 -5.40
C LEU A 110 -10.25 33.37 -3.87
N ALA A 111 -9.98 32.23 -3.26
CA ALA A 111 -9.80 32.11 -1.81
C ALA A 111 -8.59 32.91 -1.31
N GLU A 112 -7.47 32.91 -2.05
CA GLU A 112 -6.30 33.72 -1.75
C GLU A 112 -6.62 35.22 -1.73
N LEU A 113 -7.32 35.72 -2.75
CA LEU A 113 -7.72 37.13 -2.82
C LEU A 113 -8.62 37.55 -1.65
N ARG A 114 -9.56 36.64 -1.23
CA ARG A 114 -10.42 36.92 -0.09
C ARG A 114 -9.66 36.89 1.24
N ALA A 115 -8.77 35.93 1.43
CA ALA A 115 -8.00 35.77 2.67
C ALA A 115 -6.95 36.85 2.89
N THR A 116 -6.48 37.52 1.81
CA THR A 116 -5.49 38.60 1.88
C THR A 116 -6.10 39.99 1.90
N SER A 117 -7.41 40.14 1.65
CA SER A 117 -8.09 41.41 1.61
C SER A 117 -8.38 41.95 3.01
N THR A 118 -7.58 42.88 3.51
CA THR A 118 -7.74 43.50 4.84
C THR A 118 -8.41 44.86 4.82
N ALA A 119 -8.71 45.43 3.65
CA ALA A 119 -9.15 46.82 3.50
C ALA A 119 -10.41 47.15 4.33
N VAL A 120 -11.39 46.25 4.42
CA VAL A 120 -12.62 46.45 5.19
C VAL A 120 -12.32 46.44 6.70
N LEU A 121 -11.51 45.52 7.15
CA LEU A 121 -11.06 45.41 8.54
C LEU A 121 -10.27 46.65 8.96
N ASP A 122 -9.35 47.10 8.11
CA ASP A 122 -8.53 48.31 8.37
C ASP A 122 -9.44 49.53 8.47
N GLY A 123 -10.44 49.66 7.59
CA GLY A 123 -11.45 50.71 7.66
C GLY A 123 -12.28 50.68 8.96
N ALA A 124 -12.69 49.49 9.40
CA ALA A 124 -13.40 49.31 10.67
C ALA A 124 -12.52 49.70 11.87
N LYS A 125 -11.23 49.33 11.87
CA LYS A 125 -10.26 49.71 12.91
C LYS A 125 -10.04 51.21 12.96
N LEU A 126 -9.90 51.90 11.81
CA LEU A 126 -9.77 53.33 11.76
C LEU A 126 -11.02 54.04 12.32
N ARG A 127 -12.21 53.54 11.99
CA ARG A 127 -13.48 54.07 12.53
C ARG A 127 -13.57 53.89 14.05
N ARG A 128 -13.26 52.73 14.56
CA ARG A 128 -13.22 52.44 16.01
C ARG A 128 -12.26 53.40 16.73
N ASP A 129 -11.05 53.59 16.20
CA ASP A 129 -10.03 54.42 16.81
C ASP A 129 -10.44 55.91 16.80
N GLY A 130 -11.07 56.42 15.73
CA GLY A 130 -11.64 57.77 15.67
C GLY A 130 -12.77 57.98 16.72
N LEU A 131 -13.63 56.98 16.93
CA LEU A 131 -14.69 57.05 17.94
C LEU A 131 -14.13 56.94 19.37
N ARG A 132 -13.11 56.15 19.62
CA ARG A 132 -12.37 56.09 20.89
C ARG A 132 -11.86 57.48 21.27
N ASP A 133 -11.19 58.15 20.31
CA ASP A 133 -10.64 59.49 20.52
C ASP A 133 -11.72 60.55 20.73
N ARG A 134 -12.91 60.40 20.10
CA ARG A 134 -14.10 61.22 20.35
C ARG A 134 -14.59 61.04 21.77
N VAL A 135 -14.76 59.82 22.26
CA VAL A 135 -15.15 59.52 23.64
C VAL A 135 -14.18 60.15 24.62
N ALA A 136 -12.88 59.98 24.44
CA ALA A 136 -11.84 60.56 25.30
C ALA A 136 -11.90 62.10 25.34
N ARG A 137 -12.26 62.79 24.23
CA ARG A 137 -12.48 64.25 24.22
C ARG A 137 -13.74 64.64 24.99
N LEU A 138 -14.86 63.93 24.83
CA LEU A 138 -16.12 64.18 25.53
C LEU A 138 -16.00 63.91 27.02
N GLU A 139 -15.26 62.90 27.44
CA GLU A 139 -14.99 62.64 28.87
C GLU A 139 -14.27 63.81 29.54
N ARG A 140 -13.25 64.36 28.88
CA ARG A 140 -12.53 65.54 29.35
C ARG A 140 -13.42 66.82 29.36
N ALA A 141 -14.36 66.94 28.43
CA ALA A 141 -15.30 68.05 28.38
C ALA A 141 -16.38 67.88 29.46
N PHE A 142 -16.86 66.67 29.73
CA PHE A 142 -17.81 66.35 30.75
C PHE A 142 -17.29 66.65 32.16
N THR A 143 -16.04 66.35 32.46
CA THR A 143 -15.40 66.72 33.74
C THR A 143 -15.36 68.22 33.96
N ARG A 144 -15.34 69.03 32.88
CA ARG A 144 -15.41 70.47 32.89
C ARG A 144 -16.84 71.01 32.81
N LYS A 145 -17.86 70.15 32.88
CA LYS A 145 -19.30 70.46 32.76
C LYS A 145 -19.66 71.16 31.42
N ALA A 146 -18.89 70.91 30.33
CA ALA A 146 -19.06 71.54 29.02
C ALA A 146 -19.95 70.71 28.06
N VAL A 147 -20.32 69.49 28.40
CA VAL A 147 -21.20 68.61 27.60
C VAL A 147 -22.18 67.86 28.51
N SER A 148 -23.28 67.38 27.93
CA SER A 148 -24.29 66.59 28.67
C SER A 148 -23.83 65.16 28.87
N ILE A 149 -24.39 64.48 29.88
CA ILE A 149 -24.18 63.02 30.10
C ILE A 149 -24.71 62.24 28.90
N SER A 150 -25.84 62.65 28.33
CA SER A 150 -26.47 62.01 27.18
C SER A 150 -25.52 62.00 25.95
N ASP A 151 -24.80 63.11 25.70
CA ASP A 151 -23.82 63.16 24.58
C ASP A 151 -22.66 62.23 24.79
N LEU A 152 -22.18 62.10 26.03
CA LEU A 152 -21.11 61.14 26.38
C LEU A 152 -21.57 59.69 26.23
N GLU A 153 -22.76 59.38 26.73
CA GLU A 153 -23.35 58.02 26.65
C GLU A 153 -23.61 57.61 25.19
N ALA A 154 -24.13 58.51 24.37
CA ALA A 154 -24.29 58.28 22.92
C ALA A 154 -22.95 57.99 22.23
N ALA A 155 -21.90 58.75 22.52
CA ALA A 155 -20.58 58.50 21.93
C ALA A 155 -19.96 57.17 22.41
N ARG A 156 -20.18 56.80 23.66
CA ARG A 156 -19.75 55.49 24.19
C ARG A 156 -20.46 54.34 23.48
N LEU A 157 -21.76 54.46 23.23
CA LEU A 157 -22.51 53.44 22.48
C LEU A 157 -22.00 53.31 21.06
N GLU A 158 -21.79 54.44 20.35
CA GLU A 158 -21.19 54.43 19.00
C GLU A 158 -19.82 53.73 18.99
N TYR A 159 -18.97 53.97 19.98
CA TYR A 159 -17.68 53.29 20.11
C TYR A 159 -17.82 51.79 20.36
N GLN A 160 -18.79 51.35 21.21
CA GLN A 160 -19.04 49.92 21.44
C GLN A 160 -19.54 49.21 20.18
N VAL A 161 -20.38 49.84 19.36
CA VAL A 161 -20.81 49.33 18.06
C VAL A 161 -19.59 49.17 17.14
N ALA A 162 -18.69 50.16 17.08
CA ALA A 162 -17.51 50.05 16.25
C ALA A 162 -16.51 48.98 16.69
N ILE A 163 -16.44 48.67 17.99
CA ILE A 163 -15.68 47.50 18.48
C ILE A 163 -16.30 46.19 17.92
N SER A 164 -17.61 46.07 17.98
CA SER A 164 -18.33 44.91 17.45
C SER A 164 -18.14 44.77 15.93
N ASP A 165 -18.14 45.87 15.19
CA ASP A 165 -17.87 45.90 13.75
C ASP A 165 -16.46 45.35 13.46
N VAL A 166 -15.43 45.76 14.23
CA VAL A 166 -14.06 45.20 14.07
C VAL A 166 -14.04 43.70 14.31
N THR A 167 -14.66 43.24 15.39
CA THR A 167 -14.72 41.80 15.68
C THR A 167 -15.40 41.04 14.55
N GLN A 168 -16.50 41.54 14.00
CA GLN A 168 -17.20 40.94 12.87
C GLN A 168 -16.32 40.85 11.63
N GLU A 169 -15.52 41.87 11.32
CA GLU A 169 -14.60 41.81 10.18
C GLU A 169 -13.39 40.90 10.43
N GLU A 170 -12.93 40.81 11.69
CA GLU A 170 -11.90 39.82 12.06
C GLU A 170 -12.42 38.38 11.88
N ASP A 171 -13.66 38.09 12.27
CA ASP A 171 -14.30 36.78 12.07
C ASP A 171 -14.46 36.48 10.56
N ARG A 172 -14.82 37.47 9.73
CA ARG A 172 -14.91 37.30 8.27
C ARG A 172 -13.55 36.97 7.65
N LEU A 173 -12.50 37.64 8.09
CA LEU A 173 -11.15 37.36 7.62
C LEU A 173 -10.70 35.94 8.03
N ALA A 174 -11.00 35.53 9.26
CA ALA A 174 -10.72 34.18 9.75
C ALA A 174 -11.43 33.10 8.92
N LEU A 175 -12.70 33.33 8.57
CA LEU A 175 -13.46 32.43 7.68
C LEU A 175 -12.81 32.35 6.28
N ALA A 176 -12.41 33.48 5.69
CA ALA A 176 -11.73 33.50 4.40
C ALA A 176 -10.39 32.77 4.42
N GLN A 177 -9.65 32.89 5.52
CA GLN A 177 -8.41 32.12 5.73
C GLN A 177 -8.66 30.61 5.84
N ALA A 178 -9.75 30.20 6.49
CA ALA A 178 -10.16 28.79 6.54
C ALA A 178 -10.60 28.27 5.17
N GLU A 179 -11.28 29.08 4.35
CA GLU A 179 -11.60 28.75 2.96
C GLU A 179 -10.34 28.55 2.11
N LEU A 180 -9.35 29.42 2.28
CA LEU A 180 -8.05 29.28 1.61
C LEU A 180 -7.36 27.97 2.00
N ALA A 181 -7.27 27.66 3.28
CA ALA A 181 -6.69 26.40 3.76
C ALA A 181 -7.40 25.17 3.17
N ARG A 182 -8.72 25.22 3.07
CA ARG A 182 -9.52 24.16 2.43
C ARG A 182 -9.19 24.03 0.94
N ALA A 183 -9.09 25.15 0.20
CA ALA A 183 -8.75 25.13 -1.22
C ALA A 183 -7.34 24.58 -1.46
N GLN A 184 -6.36 24.94 -0.63
CA GLN A 184 -5.00 24.39 -0.66
C GLN A 184 -4.98 22.88 -0.39
N ALA A 185 -5.72 22.41 0.61
CA ALA A 185 -5.85 20.99 0.91
C ALA A 185 -6.51 20.20 -0.24
N TYR A 186 -7.48 20.81 -0.93
CA TYR A 186 -8.09 20.21 -2.11
C TYR A 186 -7.08 20.10 -3.26
N MET A 187 -6.35 21.19 -3.56
CA MET A 187 -5.28 21.18 -4.57
C MET A 187 -4.23 20.11 -4.31
N SER A 188 -3.84 19.89 -3.05
CA SER A 188 -2.86 18.85 -2.70
C SER A 188 -3.35 17.43 -3.01
N ARG A 189 -4.67 17.19 -3.01
CA ARG A 189 -5.27 15.88 -3.34
C ARG A 189 -5.36 15.62 -4.85
N LEU A 190 -5.25 16.66 -5.68
CA LEU A 190 -5.22 16.51 -7.14
C LEU A 190 -3.86 15.99 -7.64
N VAL A 191 -2.86 15.93 -6.79
CA VAL A 191 -1.55 15.35 -7.09
C VAL A 191 -1.43 14.01 -6.39
N LEU A 192 -1.48 12.94 -7.17
CA LEU A 192 -1.35 11.58 -6.66
C LEU A 192 0.13 11.25 -6.46
N ARG A 193 0.49 10.93 -5.22
CA ARG A 193 1.87 10.65 -4.83
C ARG A 193 2.04 9.24 -4.31
N SER A 194 3.23 8.68 -4.53
CA SER A 194 3.58 7.38 -3.97
C SER A 194 3.62 7.42 -2.44
N PRO A 195 2.89 6.53 -1.75
CA PRO A 195 2.91 6.45 -0.28
C PRO A 195 4.17 5.75 0.26
N ALA A 196 4.95 5.08 -0.60
CA ALA A 196 6.16 4.36 -0.23
C ALA A 196 7.15 4.31 -1.40
N SER A 197 8.42 4.04 -1.12
CA SER A 197 9.39 3.73 -2.15
C SER A 197 9.16 2.33 -2.72
N GLY A 198 9.25 2.17 -4.05
CA GLY A 198 8.97 0.91 -4.72
C GLY A 198 9.12 1.00 -6.23
N VAL A 199 8.51 0.05 -6.93
CA VAL A 199 8.47 -0.05 -8.39
C VAL A 199 7.03 -0.01 -8.85
N ILE A 200 6.74 0.77 -9.88
CA ILE A 200 5.40 0.89 -10.47
C ILE A 200 5.05 -0.40 -11.24
N GLY A 201 3.85 -0.91 -11.01
CA GLY A 201 3.29 -2.06 -11.73
C GLY A 201 2.86 -1.75 -13.15
N GLU A 202 2.35 -2.78 -13.84
CA GLU A 202 1.89 -2.66 -15.22
C GLU A 202 0.54 -1.94 -15.33
N ASP A 203 -0.26 -1.96 -14.28
CA ASP A 203 -1.62 -1.43 -14.19
C ASP A 203 -1.63 0.06 -13.80
N LEU A 204 -0.97 0.88 -14.57
CA LEU A 204 -0.94 2.33 -14.44
C LEU A 204 -2.03 2.95 -15.30
N ILE A 205 -2.79 3.87 -14.72
CA ILE A 205 -3.88 4.57 -15.40
C ILE A 205 -3.37 5.47 -16.53
N ASP A 206 -4.18 5.64 -17.57
CA ASP A 206 -3.83 6.49 -18.70
C ASP A 206 -4.36 7.94 -18.56
N PRO A 207 -3.66 8.92 -19.19
CA PRO A 207 -4.17 10.29 -19.27
C PRO A 207 -5.51 10.35 -20.00
N GLY A 208 -6.46 11.13 -19.48
CA GLY A 208 -7.82 11.26 -20.01
C GLY A 208 -8.84 10.31 -19.39
N GLU A 209 -8.42 9.34 -18.60
CA GLU A 209 -9.33 8.49 -17.86
C GLU A 209 -9.93 9.22 -16.66
N SER A 210 -11.19 8.90 -16.33
CA SER A 210 -11.84 9.40 -15.13
C SER A 210 -11.68 8.44 -13.97
N VAL A 211 -11.34 8.99 -12.80
CA VAL A 211 -11.20 8.24 -11.56
C VAL A 211 -12.29 8.63 -10.57
N SER A 212 -12.87 7.63 -9.92
CA SER A 212 -13.83 7.80 -8.82
C SER A 212 -13.52 6.75 -7.76
N LYS A 213 -12.56 7.04 -6.88
CA LYS A 213 -12.06 6.10 -5.86
C LYS A 213 -11.53 4.78 -6.46
N GLN A 214 -11.14 4.82 -7.72
CA GLN A 214 -10.64 3.68 -8.46
C GLN A 214 -9.13 3.55 -8.29
N HIS A 215 -8.65 2.35 -8.59
CA HIS A 215 -7.25 2.03 -8.70
C HIS A 215 -6.56 2.93 -9.75
N VAL A 216 -5.39 3.44 -9.42
CA VAL A 216 -4.58 4.31 -10.28
C VAL A 216 -3.27 3.65 -10.65
N ALA A 217 -2.62 2.99 -9.72
CA ALA A 217 -1.35 2.31 -9.92
C ALA A 217 -1.09 1.30 -8.80
N THR A 218 -0.44 0.20 -9.12
CA THR A 218 0.14 -0.70 -8.13
C THR A 218 1.61 -0.35 -7.88
N ILE A 219 2.03 -0.31 -6.63
CA ILE A 219 3.40 -0.06 -6.22
C ILE A 219 3.92 -1.27 -5.46
N TYR A 220 4.96 -1.90 -5.99
CA TYR A 220 5.63 -3.05 -5.39
C TYR A 220 6.79 -2.58 -4.52
N VAL A 221 6.70 -2.77 -3.21
CA VAL A 221 7.80 -2.48 -2.28
C VAL A 221 8.74 -3.68 -2.25
N ASN A 222 9.82 -3.61 -3.02
CA ASN A 222 10.76 -4.70 -3.22
C ASN A 222 12.04 -4.61 -2.36
N GLN A 223 12.15 -3.60 -1.49
CA GLN A 223 13.29 -3.44 -0.59
C GLN A 223 12.81 -3.08 0.81
N PRO A 224 13.04 -3.98 1.78
CA PRO A 224 13.49 -5.36 1.59
C PRO A 224 12.40 -6.23 0.93
N LEU A 225 12.78 -7.39 0.36
CA LEU A 225 11.84 -8.41 -0.07
C LEU A 225 11.33 -9.20 1.14
N ARG A 226 10.18 -9.85 0.97
CA ARG A 226 9.63 -10.82 1.94
C ARG A 226 9.88 -12.22 1.46
N VAL A 227 10.40 -13.08 2.33
CA VAL A 227 10.51 -14.52 2.11
C VAL A 227 9.50 -15.22 3.02
N GLU A 228 8.61 -16.01 2.44
CA GLU A 228 7.67 -16.85 3.16
C GLU A 228 8.12 -18.30 3.05
N ALA A 229 8.52 -18.91 4.18
CA ALA A 229 8.93 -20.29 4.27
C ALA A 229 7.81 -21.12 4.95
N PHE A 230 7.50 -22.27 4.36
CA PHE A 230 6.47 -23.18 4.86
C PHE A 230 7.12 -24.28 5.70
N VAL A 231 7.08 -24.10 7.01
CA VAL A 231 7.77 -24.97 7.98
C VAL A 231 6.77 -25.90 8.66
N PRO A 232 7.00 -27.23 8.69
CA PRO A 232 6.17 -28.13 9.46
C PRO A 232 6.08 -27.73 10.94
N ALA A 233 4.90 -27.76 11.53
CA ALA A 233 4.66 -27.27 12.89
C ALA A 233 5.60 -27.91 13.94
N ALA A 234 5.97 -29.18 13.75
CA ALA A 234 6.91 -29.91 14.62
C ALA A 234 8.36 -29.35 14.59
N ARG A 235 8.72 -28.56 13.56
CA ARG A 235 10.07 -28.03 13.35
C ARG A 235 10.20 -26.53 13.65
N ILE A 236 9.10 -25.86 13.96
CA ILE A 236 9.05 -24.40 14.10
C ILE A 236 10.05 -23.88 15.15
N ALA A 237 10.17 -24.56 16.30
CA ALA A 237 11.05 -24.13 17.38
C ALA A 237 12.53 -24.10 16.94
N SER A 238 12.99 -25.11 16.18
CA SER A 238 14.37 -25.19 15.69
C SER A 238 14.66 -24.12 14.63
N ILE A 239 13.68 -23.73 13.82
CA ILE A 239 13.85 -22.73 12.78
C ILE A 239 13.88 -21.31 13.35
N ILE A 240 13.00 -21.01 14.31
CA ILE A 240 12.96 -19.69 14.95
C ILE A 240 14.23 -19.43 15.80
N SER A 241 14.82 -20.46 16.38
CA SER A 241 16.04 -20.32 17.18
C SER A 241 17.34 -20.20 16.38
N GLN A 242 17.26 -20.28 15.05
CA GLN A 242 18.42 -20.20 14.18
C GLN A 242 18.97 -18.75 14.13
N SER A 243 20.26 -18.60 14.43
CA SER A 243 20.89 -17.26 14.56
C SER A 243 21.17 -16.61 13.20
N SER A 244 21.37 -17.38 12.12
CA SER A 244 21.77 -16.89 10.81
C SER A 244 21.11 -17.72 9.71
N PRO A 245 19.80 -17.61 9.49
CA PRO A 245 19.11 -18.36 8.45
C PRO A 245 19.58 -17.90 7.08
N GLN A 246 19.75 -18.86 6.17
CA GLN A 246 20.15 -18.62 4.79
C GLN A 246 19.16 -19.29 3.85
N ILE A 247 18.99 -18.69 2.66
CA ILE A 247 18.16 -19.23 1.59
C ILE A 247 18.99 -19.46 0.34
N VAL A 248 18.62 -20.50 -0.40
CA VAL A 248 19.09 -20.74 -1.76
C VAL A 248 18.00 -20.30 -2.72
N VAL A 249 18.30 -19.36 -3.59
CA VAL A 249 17.36 -18.78 -4.56
C VAL A 249 17.52 -19.50 -5.90
N ASN A 250 16.41 -19.90 -6.51
CA ASN A 250 16.37 -20.55 -7.84
C ASN A 250 17.34 -21.74 -7.99
N GLY A 251 17.65 -22.45 -6.90
CA GLY A 251 18.53 -23.59 -6.91
C GLY A 251 20.04 -23.29 -6.99
N ASN A 252 20.44 -22.01 -6.87
CA ASN A 252 21.86 -21.63 -6.84
C ASN A 252 22.46 -21.90 -5.44
N ILE A 253 22.91 -23.12 -5.22
CA ILE A 253 23.48 -23.57 -3.94
C ILE A 253 24.85 -22.97 -3.63
N ASP A 254 25.55 -22.43 -4.63
CA ASP A 254 26.89 -21.86 -4.49
C ASP A 254 26.84 -20.42 -3.92
N ALA A 255 25.66 -19.79 -3.94
CA ALA A 255 25.47 -18.44 -3.45
C ALA A 255 24.26 -18.33 -2.50
N PRO A 256 24.34 -18.89 -1.28
CA PRO A 256 23.28 -18.73 -0.29
C PRO A 256 23.19 -17.27 0.15
N VAL A 257 21.96 -16.79 0.33
CA VAL A 257 21.67 -15.41 0.74
C VAL A 257 21.16 -15.39 2.18
N ALA A 258 21.76 -14.55 3.02
CA ALA A 258 21.33 -14.39 4.41
C ALA A 258 19.98 -13.68 4.47
N VAL A 259 19.11 -14.15 5.37
CA VAL A 259 17.81 -13.53 5.65
C VAL A 259 17.67 -13.26 7.15
N SER A 260 16.84 -12.28 7.51
CA SER A 260 16.53 -11.98 8.91
C SER A 260 15.09 -12.38 9.23
N LEU A 261 14.89 -13.09 10.33
CA LEU A 261 13.55 -13.45 10.80
C LEU A 261 12.73 -12.18 11.08
N ASP A 262 11.54 -12.11 10.52
CA ASP A 262 10.56 -11.04 10.81
C ASP A 262 9.56 -11.54 11.85
N TYR A 263 8.77 -12.56 11.51
CA TYR A 263 7.85 -13.23 12.44
C TYR A 263 7.44 -14.61 11.92
N ALA A 264 6.82 -15.40 12.79
CA ALA A 264 6.13 -16.63 12.41
C ALA A 264 4.62 -16.43 12.55
N ALA A 265 3.85 -16.99 11.63
CA ALA A 265 2.40 -16.97 11.72
C ALA A 265 1.92 -17.58 13.04
N PRO A 266 0.95 -16.97 13.73
CA PRO A 266 0.47 -17.47 15.02
C PRO A 266 -0.41 -18.71 14.90
N VAL A 267 -0.84 -19.07 13.69
CA VAL A 267 -1.74 -20.19 13.39
C VAL A 267 -1.14 -21.04 12.27
N ALA A 268 -1.14 -22.36 12.48
CA ALA A 268 -0.74 -23.30 11.46
C ALA A 268 -1.88 -23.50 10.43
N ASP A 269 -1.49 -23.70 9.18
CA ASP A 269 -2.42 -24.18 8.15
C ASP A 269 -2.81 -25.63 8.45
N LEU A 270 -4.11 -25.87 8.60
CA LEU A 270 -4.65 -27.19 9.01
C LEU A 270 -4.53 -28.24 7.91
N ALA A 271 -4.50 -27.84 6.64
CA ALA A 271 -4.45 -28.76 5.52
C ALA A 271 -3.05 -29.31 5.29
N SER A 272 -2.03 -28.46 5.40
CA SER A 272 -0.62 -28.80 5.20
C SER A 272 0.13 -29.12 6.50
N ASN A 273 -0.43 -28.76 7.66
CA ASN A 273 0.21 -28.81 8.99
C ASN A 273 1.55 -28.03 9.00
N THR A 274 1.59 -26.91 8.28
CA THR A 274 2.74 -26.01 8.21
C THR A 274 2.44 -24.66 8.86
N ILE A 275 3.49 -23.98 9.30
CA ILE A 275 3.43 -22.60 9.78
C ILE A 275 4.25 -21.76 8.82
N SER A 276 3.67 -20.67 8.33
CA SER A 276 4.39 -19.68 7.55
C SER A 276 5.36 -18.90 8.44
N VAL A 277 6.63 -18.92 8.09
CA VAL A 277 7.68 -18.13 8.73
C VAL A 277 8.15 -17.06 7.74
N PHE A 278 8.10 -15.82 8.17
CA PHE A 278 8.40 -14.68 7.34
C PHE A 278 9.78 -14.13 7.68
N TYR A 279 10.57 -13.89 6.63
CA TYR A 279 11.89 -13.27 6.73
C TYR A 279 11.97 -12.04 5.83
N LYS A 280 12.87 -11.13 6.18
CA LYS A 280 13.29 -10.02 5.34
C LYS A 280 14.56 -10.40 4.59
N LEU A 281 14.54 -10.13 3.30
CA LEU A 281 15.67 -10.37 2.38
C LEU A 281 16.10 -9.03 1.79
N ASP A 282 17.34 -8.66 2.08
CA ASP A 282 17.95 -7.44 1.56
C ASP A 282 18.93 -7.81 0.43
N ALA A 283 18.37 -8.12 -0.74
CA ALA A 283 19.11 -8.55 -1.91
C ALA A 283 18.53 -7.89 -3.17
N PRO A 284 19.19 -6.82 -3.68
CA PRO A 284 18.65 -6.03 -4.80
C PRO A 284 18.57 -6.79 -6.12
N ASP A 285 19.38 -7.85 -6.28
CA ASP A 285 19.47 -8.66 -7.50
C ASP A 285 18.46 -9.81 -7.55
N VAL A 286 17.71 -10.02 -6.45
CA VAL A 286 16.70 -11.06 -6.37
C VAL A 286 15.35 -10.48 -6.80
N LEU A 287 14.72 -11.14 -7.76
CA LEU A 287 13.40 -10.72 -8.23
C LEU A 287 12.28 -11.35 -7.38
N PRO A 288 11.23 -10.60 -7.04
CA PRO A 288 10.02 -11.18 -6.47
C PRO A 288 9.41 -12.20 -7.44
N GLY A 289 8.76 -13.24 -6.91
CA GLY A 289 8.30 -14.39 -7.68
C GLY A 289 9.32 -15.54 -7.77
N SER A 290 10.58 -15.31 -7.35
CA SER A 290 11.59 -16.37 -7.29
C SER A 290 11.23 -17.44 -6.26
N LYS A 291 11.54 -18.69 -6.58
CA LYS A 291 11.44 -19.81 -5.64
C LYS A 291 12.71 -19.89 -4.81
N CYS A 292 12.57 -20.30 -3.58
CA CYS A 292 13.72 -20.48 -2.69
C CYS A 292 13.55 -21.73 -1.82
N VAL A 293 14.66 -22.09 -1.18
CA VAL A 293 14.72 -23.14 -0.17
C VAL A 293 15.50 -22.58 1.02
N ILE A 294 14.93 -22.68 2.21
CA ILE A 294 15.65 -22.28 3.42
C ILE A 294 16.55 -23.42 3.87
N GLN A 295 17.83 -23.14 4.03
CA GLN A 295 18.79 -24.11 4.53
C GLN A 295 18.71 -24.17 6.05
N ASN A 296 18.52 -25.35 6.57
CA ASN A 296 18.67 -25.60 8.00
C ASN A 296 20.19 -25.67 8.27
N GLY A 297 20.77 -24.57 8.75
CA GLY A 297 22.19 -24.54 9.11
C GLY A 297 22.47 -25.65 10.13
N GLY A 298 23.11 -26.72 9.65
CA GLY A 298 23.63 -27.74 10.54
C GLY A 298 24.67 -27.10 11.45
N SER A 299 24.40 -27.11 12.74
CA SER A 299 25.37 -26.85 13.80
C SER A 299 26.43 -27.94 13.84
#